data_f72eb88a5f280ad90de50cb8a8154851
#
_entry.id   f72eb88a5f280ad90de50cb8a8154851
#
_cell.length_a   1.000
_cell.length_b   1.000
_cell.length_c   1.000
_cell.angle_alpha   90.00
_cell.angle_beta   90.00
_cell.angle_gamma   90.00
#
_symmetry.space_group_name_H-M   'P 1'
#
loop_
_entity.id
_entity.type
_entity.pdbx_description
1 polymer ?
#
loop_
_entity_poly.entity_id
_entity_poly.type
_entity_poly.pdbx_seq_one_letter_code
_entity_poly.pdbx_strand_id
1 'polypeptide(L)'
;MVCAVRRVASQCSHIALTQEDLIAPRLLDETLSRVSHCIVAMFDHCSETMEVLSFFLPWMRYNCTTNEKGKLDTRVKGLPEDVANAFLAVNALDEQVFQFGSELFDAQLSVAREARKADTALL
;
A
#
# COMPACT_ATOMS: atom_id res chain seq x y z
N MET A 1 -1.39 -2.33 -4.42
CA MET A 1 -0.30 -1.39 -4.12
C MET A 1 0.44 -1.08 -5.42
N VAL A 2 0.32 0.13 -5.91
CA VAL A 2 1.01 0.57 -7.14
C VAL A 2 2.15 1.47 -6.71
N CYS A 3 3.38 1.00 -6.85
CA CYS A 3 4.57 1.79 -6.58
C CYS A 3 4.97 2.51 -7.87
N ALA A 4 4.69 3.81 -7.96
CA ALA A 4 5.16 4.64 -9.06
C ALA A 4 6.54 5.20 -8.69
N VAL A 5 7.59 4.45 -9.02
CA VAL A 5 8.98 4.85 -8.77
C VAL A 5 9.42 5.87 -9.82
N ARG A 6 9.65 7.11 -9.40
CA ARG A 6 10.46 8.05 -10.18
C ARG A 6 11.91 7.55 -10.18
N ARG A 7 12.39 7.00 -11.31
CA ARG A 7 13.78 6.62 -11.59
C ARG A 7 14.42 5.58 -10.64
N VAL A 8 13.99 4.33 -10.67
CA VAL A 8 14.92 3.18 -10.55
C VAL A 8 14.35 2.01 -11.37
N ALA A 9 14.23 2.17 -12.67
CA ALA A 9 13.82 1.08 -13.56
C ALA A 9 14.93 0.04 -13.83
N SER A 10 16.08 0.15 -13.17
CA SER A 10 17.24 -0.70 -13.49
C SER A 10 17.68 -1.67 -12.38
N GLN A 11 16.92 -1.79 -11.30
CA GLN A 11 17.29 -2.72 -10.21
C GLN A 11 16.15 -3.59 -9.69
N CYS A 12 15.15 -3.88 -10.49
CA CYS A 12 14.35 -5.10 -10.26
C CYS A 12 15.12 -6.32 -10.80
N SER A 13 16.33 -6.54 -10.32
CA SER A 13 16.93 -7.86 -10.44
C SER A 13 16.07 -8.82 -9.65
N HIS A 14 15.61 -9.89 -10.30
CA HIS A 14 14.97 -11.04 -9.66
C HIS A 14 15.95 -11.66 -8.65
N ILE A 15 15.98 -11.12 -7.44
CA ILE A 15 16.65 -11.77 -6.34
C ILE A 15 15.72 -12.92 -5.98
N ALA A 16 16.13 -14.13 -6.27
CA ALA A 16 15.49 -15.33 -5.74
C ALA A 16 15.75 -15.34 -4.23
N LEU A 17 14.84 -14.74 -3.46
CA LEU A 17 14.92 -14.73 -2.01
C LEU A 17 14.69 -16.15 -1.51
N THR A 18 15.58 -16.65 -0.65
CA THR A 18 15.35 -17.89 0.07
C THR A 18 14.28 -17.64 1.16
N GLN A 19 13.62 -18.69 1.61
CA GLN A 19 12.59 -18.57 2.64
C GLN A 19 13.18 -18.03 3.97
N GLU A 20 14.45 -18.24 4.24
CA GLU A 20 15.17 -17.70 5.40
C GLU A 20 15.43 -16.19 5.26
N ASP A 21 15.68 -15.70 4.06
CA ASP A 21 15.85 -14.27 3.78
C ASP A 21 14.54 -13.50 3.99
N LEU A 22 13.38 -14.14 3.78
CA LEU A 22 12.05 -13.56 3.99
C LEU A 22 11.71 -13.33 5.47
N ILE A 23 12.39 -14.04 6.39
CA ILE A 23 12.14 -13.98 7.83
C ILE A 23 13.08 -12.99 8.53
N ALA A 24 14.11 -12.50 7.85
CA ALA A 24 15.11 -11.65 8.47
C ALA A 24 14.53 -10.25 8.76
N PRO A 25 14.66 -9.73 10.00
CA PRO A 25 14.27 -8.36 10.36
C PRO A 25 14.86 -7.30 9.42
N ARG A 26 16.06 -7.54 8.91
CA ARG A 26 16.74 -6.67 7.94
C ARG A 26 15.97 -6.53 6.62
N LEU A 27 15.28 -7.58 6.17
CA LEU A 27 14.47 -7.51 4.96
C LEU A 27 13.24 -6.64 5.17
N LEU A 28 12.63 -6.69 6.34
CA LEU A 28 11.50 -5.82 6.69
C LEU A 28 11.93 -4.36 6.66
N ASP A 29 13.03 -3.99 7.33
CA ASP A 29 13.54 -2.63 7.36
C ASP A 29 13.83 -2.09 5.95
N GLU A 30 14.47 -2.91 5.11
CA GLU A 30 14.74 -2.55 3.73
C GLU A 30 13.43 -2.38 2.92
N THR A 31 12.45 -3.24 3.14
CA THR A 31 11.14 -3.16 2.49
C THR A 31 10.41 -1.89 2.90
N LEU A 32 10.34 -1.58 4.20
CA LEU A 32 9.70 -0.37 4.69
C LEU A 32 10.41 0.89 4.19
N SER A 33 11.74 0.87 4.15
CA SER A 33 12.52 1.96 3.56
C SER A 33 12.20 2.19 2.09
N ARG A 34 12.01 1.14 1.31
CA ARG A 34 11.60 1.25 -0.10
C ARG A 34 10.17 1.73 -0.25
N VAL A 35 9.25 1.22 0.56
CA VAL A 35 7.84 1.62 0.55
C VAL A 35 7.68 3.10 0.92
N SER A 36 8.52 3.64 1.80
CA SER A 36 8.48 5.05 2.20
C SER A 36 8.69 6.04 1.04
N HIS A 37 9.29 5.58 -0.05
CA HIS A 37 9.50 6.38 -1.28
C HIS A 37 8.41 6.15 -2.34
N CYS A 38 7.37 5.40 -2.01
CA CYS A 38 6.29 5.08 -2.95
C CYS A 38 5.08 6.00 -2.74
N ILE A 39 4.33 6.22 -3.82
CA ILE A 39 2.96 6.70 -3.71
C ILE A 39 2.08 5.47 -3.46
N VAL A 40 1.36 5.48 -2.35
CA VAL A 40 0.51 4.35 -1.95
C VAL A 40 -0.90 4.56 -2.45
N ALA A 41 -1.49 3.49 -2.95
CA ALA A 41 -2.89 3.41 -3.37
C ALA A 41 -3.57 2.27 -2.60
N MET A 42 -4.66 2.58 -1.91
CA MET A 42 -5.44 1.62 -1.14
C MET A 42 -6.67 1.20 -1.94
N PHE A 43 -6.80 -0.10 -2.16
CA PHE A 43 -7.87 -0.65 -3.00
C PHE A 43 -9.26 -0.45 -2.40
N ASP A 44 -9.33 -0.50 -1.06
CA ASP A 44 -10.58 -0.35 -0.31
C ASP A 44 -11.02 1.12 -0.17
N HIS A 45 -10.11 2.05 -0.44
CA HIS A 45 -10.31 3.50 -0.35
C HIS A 45 -10.13 4.16 -1.71
N CYS A 46 -10.92 3.70 -2.68
CA CYS A 46 -10.73 4.10 -4.07
C CYS A 46 -10.86 5.62 -4.27
N SER A 47 -11.84 6.25 -3.63
CA SER A 47 -12.07 7.70 -3.73
C SER A 47 -10.88 8.51 -3.23
N GLU A 48 -10.38 8.16 -2.04
CA GLU A 48 -9.23 8.78 -1.41
C GLU A 48 -7.94 8.49 -2.19
N THR A 49 -7.82 7.28 -2.71
CA THR A 49 -6.73 6.90 -3.62
C THR A 49 -6.71 7.81 -4.85
N MET A 50 -7.88 8.15 -5.40
CA MET A 50 -7.96 9.08 -6.52
C MET A 50 -7.49 10.49 -6.14
N GLU A 51 -7.76 10.95 -4.92
CA GLU A 51 -7.26 12.23 -4.43
C GLU A 51 -5.74 12.24 -4.38
N VAL A 52 -5.13 11.20 -3.80
CA VAL A 52 -3.67 11.04 -3.70
C VAL A 52 -3.03 10.98 -5.08
N LEU A 53 -3.55 10.10 -5.95
CA LEU A 53 -2.99 9.92 -7.29
C LEU A 53 -3.12 11.18 -8.14
N SER A 54 -4.23 11.89 -8.08
CA SER A 54 -4.44 13.14 -8.83
C SER A 54 -3.47 14.23 -8.38
N PHE A 55 -3.09 14.26 -7.12
CA PHE A 55 -2.14 15.22 -6.59
C PHE A 55 -0.70 14.90 -6.98
N PHE A 56 -0.25 13.68 -6.77
CA PHE A 56 1.14 13.30 -7.03
C PHE A 56 1.43 12.97 -8.49
N LEU A 57 0.41 12.54 -9.25
CA LEU A 57 0.52 12.11 -10.65
C LEU A 57 -0.58 12.77 -11.50
N PRO A 58 -0.58 14.12 -11.63
CA PRO A 58 -1.70 14.86 -12.23
C PRO A 58 -1.90 14.56 -13.73
N TRP A 59 -0.91 13.96 -14.38
CA TRP A 59 -1.00 13.54 -15.79
C TRP A 59 -1.68 12.18 -15.98
N MET A 60 -1.87 11.41 -14.91
CA MET A 60 -2.55 10.11 -14.98
C MET A 60 -4.04 10.28 -14.72
N ARG A 61 -4.86 9.59 -15.50
CA ARG A 61 -6.30 9.54 -15.28
C ARG A 61 -6.66 8.16 -14.74
N TYR A 62 -7.36 8.16 -13.64
CA TYR A 62 -7.82 6.95 -12.96
C TYR A 62 -9.34 6.99 -12.84
N ASN A 63 -9.96 5.84 -12.92
CA ASN A 63 -11.37 5.66 -12.61
C ASN A 63 -11.50 4.58 -11.55
N CYS A 64 -12.30 4.87 -10.52
CA CYS A 64 -12.76 3.87 -9.59
C CYS A 64 -13.79 2.98 -10.28
N THR A 65 -13.37 1.81 -10.72
CA THR A 65 -14.34 0.76 -11.03
C THR A 65 -14.70 0.08 -9.72
N THR A 66 -15.94 0.22 -9.30
CA THR A 66 -16.47 -0.51 -8.14
C THR A 66 -16.47 -2.00 -8.48
N ASN A 67 -15.36 -2.66 -8.16
CA ASN A 67 -15.37 -4.10 -8.11
C ASN A 67 -16.13 -4.49 -6.85
N GLU A 68 -17.35 -4.98 -7.01
CA GLU A 68 -18.21 -5.53 -5.94
C GLU A 68 -17.61 -6.75 -5.22
N LYS A 69 -16.32 -6.98 -5.32
CA LYS A 69 -15.62 -8.15 -4.79
C LYS A 69 -15.14 -8.00 -3.34
N GLY A 70 -15.70 -7.08 -2.57
CA GLY A 70 -15.49 -6.97 -1.12
C GLY A 70 -16.01 -8.16 -0.30
N LYS A 71 -16.14 -9.35 -0.87
CA LYS A 71 -16.54 -10.58 -0.15
C LYS A 71 -15.38 -11.45 0.31
N LEU A 72 -14.17 -10.91 0.38
CA LEU A 72 -13.03 -11.67 0.95
C LEU A 72 -13.19 -11.88 2.47
N ASP A 73 -13.88 -10.99 3.13
CA ASP A 73 -14.04 -10.99 4.60
C ASP A 73 -14.85 -12.19 5.16
N THR A 74 -15.65 -12.85 4.31
CA THR A 74 -16.44 -14.01 4.73
C THR A 74 -15.67 -15.33 4.72
N ARG A 75 -14.52 -15.40 4.06
CA ARG A 75 -13.74 -16.64 3.93
C ARG A 75 -12.84 -16.93 5.12
N VAL A 76 -12.39 -15.89 5.81
CA VAL A 76 -11.53 -16.04 7.00
C VAL A 76 -12.34 -16.36 8.25
N LYS A 77 -13.58 -15.90 8.32
CA LYS A 77 -14.47 -16.09 9.49
C LYS A 77 -14.92 -17.54 9.75
N GLY A 78 -14.63 -18.46 8.84
CA GLY A 78 -15.00 -19.87 8.97
C GLY A 78 -13.83 -20.83 9.17
N LEU A 79 -12.61 -20.32 9.34
CA LEU A 79 -11.43 -21.16 9.56
C LEU A 79 -11.35 -21.61 11.02
N PRO A 80 -10.92 -22.87 11.29
CA PRO A 80 -10.52 -23.30 12.62
C PRO A 80 -9.46 -22.34 13.19
N GLU A 81 -9.51 -22.14 14.51
CA GLU A 81 -8.66 -21.15 15.18
C GLU A 81 -7.16 -21.42 15.01
N ASP A 82 -6.75 -22.68 15.03
CA ASP A 82 -5.37 -23.11 14.81
C ASP A 82 -4.89 -22.78 13.39
N VAL A 83 -5.76 -22.93 12.39
CA VAL A 83 -5.46 -22.59 11.00
C VAL A 83 -5.39 -21.07 10.83
N ALA A 84 -6.31 -20.33 11.44
CA ALA A 84 -6.29 -18.87 11.41
C ALA A 84 -5.01 -18.30 12.06
N ASN A 85 -4.62 -18.84 13.22
CA ASN A 85 -3.40 -18.44 13.93
C ASN A 85 -2.14 -18.78 13.13
N ALA A 86 -2.07 -19.95 12.50
CA ALA A 86 -0.97 -20.31 11.62
C ALA A 86 -0.86 -19.36 10.41
N PHE A 87 -1.99 -19.01 9.81
CA PHE A 87 -2.05 -18.06 8.70
C PHE A 87 -1.56 -16.66 9.12
N LEU A 88 -2.00 -16.15 10.25
CA LEU A 88 -1.57 -14.86 10.79
C LEU A 88 -0.06 -14.85 11.10
N ALA A 89 0.47 -15.94 11.66
CA ALA A 89 1.89 -16.05 11.95
C ALA A 89 2.75 -16.00 10.68
N VAL A 90 2.33 -16.67 9.62
CA VAL A 90 3.04 -16.67 8.33
C VAL A 90 2.98 -15.30 7.66
N ASN A 91 1.89 -14.56 7.84
CA ASN A 91 1.67 -13.24 7.20
C ASN A 91 2.04 -12.07 8.12
N ALA A 92 2.68 -12.31 9.26
CA ALA A 92 2.98 -11.24 10.23
C ALA A 92 3.85 -10.10 9.67
N LEU A 93 4.75 -10.40 8.73
CA LEU A 93 5.57 -9.38 8.05
C LEU A 93 4.76 -8.61 7.03
N ASP A 94 3.89 -9.27 6.29
CA ASP A 94 3.01 -8.62 5.33
C ASP A 94 2.04 -7.65 6.02
N GLU A 95 1.57 -8.02 7.22
CA GLU A 95 0.72 -7.15 8.05
C GLU A 95 1.45 -5.88 8.45
N GLN A 96 2.72 -5.98 8.84
CA GLN A 96 3.53 -4.80 9.18
C GLN A 96 3.77 -3.90 7.97
N VAL A 97 4.04 -4.47 6.80
CA VAL A 97 4.18 -3.70 5.55
C VAL A 97 2.85 -3.05 5.17
N PHE A 98 1.74 -3.75 5.32
CA PHE A 98 0.41 -3.22 5.05
C PHE A 98 0.05 -2.06 5.98
N GLN A 99 0.30 -2.21 7.27
CA GLN A 99 0.05 -1.16 8.25
C GLN A 99 0.89 0.09 7.97
N PHE A 100 2.18 -0.08 7.71
CA PHE A 100 3.05 1.03 7.32
C PHE A 100 2.56 1.71 6.03
N GLY A 101 2.16 0.93 5.03
CA GLY A 101 1.57 1.45 3.79
C GLY A 101 0.29 2.26 4.05
N SER A 102 -0.56 1.81 4.96
CA SER A 102 -1.79 2.54 5.35
C SER A 102 -1.47 3.88 6.01
N GLU A 103 -0.52 3.91 6.95
CA GLU A 103 -0.09 5.14 7.62
C GLU A 103 0.52 6.14 6.61
N LEU A 104 1.33 5.64 5.68
CA LEU A 104 1.91 6.45 4.62
C LEU A 104 0.83 7.00 3.67
N PHE A 105 -0.18 6.19 3.34
CA PHE A 105 -1.33 6.61 2.54
C PHE A 105 -2.09 7.76 3.22
N ASP A 106 -2.39 7.64 4.51
CA ASP A 106 -3.08 8.67 5.28
C ASP A 106 -2.30 9.98 5.32
N ALA A 107 -0.97 9.90 5.48
CA ALA A 107 -0.08 11.06 5.42
C ALA A 107 -0.10 11.72 4.03
N GLN A 108 -0.02 10.95 2.96
CA GLN A 108 -0.09 11.45 1.58
C GLN A 108 -1.44 12.06 1.26
N LEU A 109 -2.53 11.48 1.75
CA LEU A 109 -3.88 12.00 1.60
C LEU A 109 -4.05 13.35 2.31
N SER A 110 -3.50 13.47 3.52
CA SER A 110 -3.50 14.73 4.28
C SER A 110 -2.80 15.84 3.50
N VAL A 111 -1.60 15.57 2.99
CA VAL A 111 -0.83 16.53 2.16
C VAL A 111 -1.62 16.95 0.92
N ALA A 112 -2.23 16.00 0.22
CA ALA A 112 -3.03 16.29 -0.97
C ALA A 112 -4.24 17.20 -0.65
N ARG A 113 -4.91 16.95 0.47
CA ARG A 113 -6.07 17.73 0.93
C ARG A 113 -5.69 19.12 1.40
N GLU A 114 -4.58 19.26 2.11
CA GLU A 114 -4.07 20.56 2.57
C GLU A 114 -3.66 21.45 1.40
N ALA A 115 -2.93 20.91 0.43
CA ALA A 115 -2.55 21.65 -0.77
C ALA A 115 -3.78 22.14 -1.55
N ARG A 116 -4.81 21.32 -1.69
CA ARG A 116 -6.07 21.72 -2.36
C ARG A 116 -6.79 22.83 -1.62
N LYS A 117 -6.79 22.81 -0.29
CA LYS A 117 -7.38 23.92 0.51
C LYS A 117 -6.62 25.22 0.30
N ALA A 118 -5.30 25.16 0.26
CA ALA A 118 -4.46 26.34 0.00
C ALA A 118 -4.74 26.95 -1.38
N ASP A 119 -4.86 26.13 -2.41
CA ASP A 119 -5.20 26.60 -3.76
C ASP A 119 -6.58 27.26 -3.84
N THR A 120 -7.56 26.70 -3.10
CA THR A 120 -8.93 27.26 -3.07
C THR A 120 -9.00 28.58 -2.31
N ALA A 121 -8.13 28.80 -1.33
CA ALA A 121 -8.09 30.04 -0.55
C ALA A 121 -7.44 31.23 -1.29
N LEU A 122 -6.76 30.96 -2.40
CA LEU A 122 -6.09 31.97 -3.24
C LEU A 122 -6.97 32.49 -4.38
N LEU A 123 -8.15 31.93 -4.57
CA LEU A 123 -9.14 32.32 -5.57
C LEU A 123 -10.26 33.15 -4.97
#